data_523a55710f614d1d6f6c74238c2291ca
#
_entry.id   523a55710f614d1d6f6c74238c2291ca
#
_cell.length_a   1.000
_cell.length_b   1.000
_cell.length_c   1.000
_cell.angle_alpha   90.00
_cell.angle_beta   90.00
_cell.angle_gamma   90.00
#
_symmetry.space_group_name_H-M   'P 1'
#
loop_
_entity.id
_entity.type
_entity.pdbx_description
1 polymer ?
#
loop_
_entity_poly.entity_id
_entity_poly.type
_entity_poly.pdbx_seq_one_letter_code
_entity_poly.pdbx_strand_id
1 'polypeptide(L)'
;VVSAGDQIQTTKKKSPGKSEMTSEIEYTGYLSPDVLKSLPVATTVGNHDADNANYTYHFNTPNSSDLGSNGVVGGDYYFTYGNTLFMMLNTQDTNAAEHKQFMEQAIAANPNCTWRVVTLHQDIYGSAEHSNEPEITNLRYTLVPYFEANDVDVVLTGHDHAYSRTHILEGGHKTVEYTDDEFDAELDKDMDAGENPATRYEAPANISTDSKEPADVAYLNYLNAVMDKDAIEDTEKGETVVNPDGILYMTANSSSGSKYYDLVPRMQSYIANRWQEDVPTYSVIDVTDNTFTINTYRTDNDQKIDETFTIKKGVTEDI
;
A
#
# COMPACT_ATOMS: atom_id res chain seq x y z
N VAL A 1 10.03 1.69 -14.04
CA VAL A 1 10.00 1.17 -12.67
C VAL A 1 9.14 2.09 -11.82
N VAL A 2 8.28 1.54 -10.96
CA VAL A 2 7.53 2.28 -9.93
C VAL A 2 8.08 1.87 -8.57
N SER A 3 8.38 2.85 -7.72
CA SER A 3 8.84 2.65 -6.34
C SER A 3 7.84 3.26 -5.38
N ALA A 4 7.40 2.46 -4.40
CA ALA A 4 6.38 2.85 -3.44
C ALA A 4 6.92 3.61 -2.21
N GLY A 5 8.04 4.30 -2.34
CA GLY A 5 8.60 5.15 -1.28
C GLY A 5 9.75 4.52 -0.52
N ASP A 6 10.30 5.30 0.40
CA ASP A 6 11.46 4.95 1.23
C ASP A 6 12.66 4.48 0.40
N GLN A 7 13.09 5.33 -0.54
CA GLN A 7 14.29 5.10 -1.33
C GLN A 7 15.55 5.13 -0.49
N ILE A 8 15.49 5.70 0.71
CA ILE A 8 16.57 5.80 1.69
C ILE A 8 16.09 5.42 3.09
N GLN A 9 17.03 5.18 4.00
CA GLN A 9 16.76 4.86 5.40
C GLN A 9 16.91 6.07 6.35
N THR A 10 17.81 7.00 6.03
CA THR A 10 18.15 8.10 6.96
C THR A 10 17.13 9.23 6.89
N THR A 11 16.52 9.53 8.03
CA THR A 11 15.66 10.71 8.25
C THR A 11 16.23 11.59 9.34
N LYS A 12 16.04 12.92 9.27
CA LYS A 12 16.46 13.85 10.32
C LYS A 12 15.79 13.55 11.67
N LYS A 13 14.53 13.14 11.64
CA LYS A 13 13.73 12.91 12.85
C LYS A 13 14.09 11.59 13.55
N LYS A 14 14.27 10.53 12.77
CA LYS A 14 14.43 9.15 13.26
C LYS A 14 15.89 8.70 13.32
N SER A 15 16.82 9.50 12.79
CA SER A 15 18.25 9.16 12.72
C SER A 15 19.14 10.24 13.37
N PRO A 16 19.09 10.40 14.71
CA PRO A 16 19.90 11.42 15.41
C PRO A 16 21.39 11.26 15.09
N GLY A 17 22.07 12.38 14.83
CA GLY A 17 23.51 12.38 14.51
C GLY A 17 23.82 12.04 13.04
N LYS A 18 22.82 11.72 12.22
CA LYS A 18 22.96 11.61 10.78
C LYS A 18 22.74 12.98 10.12
N SER A 19 23.31 13.18 8.97
CA SER A 19 23.26 14.43 8.22
C SER A 19 22.60 14.28 6.87
N GLU A 20 22.31 15.39 6.22
CA GLU A 20 21.86 15.41 4.82
C GLU A 20 22.86 14.73 3.87
N MET A 21 24.16 14.76 4.22
CA MET A 21 25.19 14.04 3.48
C MET A 21 24.99 12.51 3.55
N THR A 22 24.45 11.98 4.65
CA THR A 22 24.13 10.55 4.77
C THR A 22 22.98 10.18 3.82
N SER A 23 21.91 10.98 3.78
CA SER A 23 20.80 10.81 2.83
C SER A 23 21.28 10.87 1.39
N GLU A 24 22.19 11.81 1.07
CA GLU A 24 22.78 11.96 -0.27
C GLU A 24 23.57 10.70 -0.70
N ILE A 25 24.34 10.11 0.21
CA ILE A 25 25.05 8.87 -0.06
C ILE A 25 24.09 7.70 -0.28
N GLU A 26 23.00 7.65 0.47
CA GLU A 26 21.98 6.60 0.32
C GLU A 26 21.24 6.73 -1.02
N TYR A 27 20.85 7.94 -1.45
CA TYR A 27 20.28 8.16 -2.79
C TYR A 27 21.27 7.79 -3.91
N THR A 28 22.55 8.10 -3.73
CA THR A 28 23.58 7.66 -4.66
C THR A 28 23.63 6.14 -4.75
N GLY A 29 23.52 5.44 -3.60
CA GLY A 29 23.42 3.98 -3.54
C GLY A 29 22.18 3.45 -4.25
N TYR A 30 21.02 4.03 -3.98
CA TYR A 30 19.75 3.66 -4.63
C TYR A 30 19.82 3.76 -6.15
N LEU A 31 20.45 4.81 -6.67
CA LEU A 31 20.58 5.06 -8.12
C LEU A 31 21.80 4.38 -8.77
N SER A 32 22.61 3.63 -8.00
CA SER A 32 23.83 3.02 -8.50
C SER A 32 23.66 1.86 -9.50
N PRO A 33 22.59 1.07 -9.53
CA PRO A 33 22.41 -0.01 -10.48
C PRO A 33 22.47 0.49 -11.92
N ASP A 34 23.30 -0.14 -12.75
CA ASP A 34 23.51 0.28 -14.16
C ASP A 34 22.22 0.31 -14.97
N VAL A 35 21.27 -0.56 -14.68
CA VAL A 35 19.97 -0.63 -15.36
C VAL A 35 19.17 0.67 -15.20
N LEU A 36 19.30 1.36 -14.08
CA LEU A 36 18.59 2.62 -13.81
C LEU A 36 19.12 3.79 -14.66
N LYS A 37 20.27 3.65 -15.33
CA LYS A 37 20.74 4.64 -16.31
C LYS A 37 19.90 4.67 -17.59
N SER A 38 19.10 3.63 -17.83
CA SER A 38 18.27 3.49 -19.04
C SER A 38 16.80 3.20 -18.76
N LEU A 39 16.44 2.86 -17.53
CA LEU A 39 15.05 2.66 -17.12
C LEU A 39 14.53 3.90 -16.37
N PRO A 40 13.44 4.52 -16.83
CA PRO A 40 12.75 5.54 -16.05
C PRO A 40 12.27 4.98 -14.71
N VAL A 41 12.45 5.76 -13.65
CA VAL A 41 11.97 5.44 -12.30
C VAL A 41 10.98 6.51 -11.84
N ALA A 42 9.78 6.08 -11.51
CA ALA A 42 8.77 6.90 -10.85
C ALA A 42 8.76 6.55 -9.36
N THR A 43 9.02 7.53 -8.52
CA THR A 43 9.14 7.35 -7.07
C THR A 43 7.97 7.97 -6.34
N THR A 44 7.55 7.34 -5.25
CA THR A 44 6.64 7.92 -4.26
C THR A 44 7.44 8.39 -3.06
N VAL A 45 6.97 9.43 -2.40
CA VAL A 45 7.62 9.94 -1.18
C VAL A 45 7.24 9.04 -0.01
N GLY A 46 8.24 8.39 0.60
CA GLY A 46 8.07 7.68 1.85
C GLY A 46 8.40 8.55 3.07
N ASN A 47 8.13 8.04 4.26
CA ASN A 47 8.40 8.80 5.50
C ASN A 47 9.90 8.99 5.77
N HIS A 48 10.76 8.16 5.17
CA HIS A 48 12.21 8.34 5.23
C HIS A 48 12.74 9.34 4.19
N ASP A 49 12.01 9.61 3.10
CA ASP A 49 12.37 10.60 2.09
C ASP A 49 11.91 12.02 2.46
N ALA A 50 10.90 12.16 3.31
CA ALA A 50 10.06 13.35 3.39
C ALA A 50 10.65 14.53 4.16
N ASP A 51 11.69 14.35 4.95
CA ASP A 51 12.15 15.36 5.89
C ASP A 51 13.40 16.14 5.44
N ASN A 52 13.88 15.90 4.23
CA ASN A 52 14.96 16.69 3.63
C ASN A 52 14.76 16.88 2.11
N ALA A 53 15.31 17.96 1.57
CA ALA A 53 15.13 18.32 0.18
C ALA A 53 15.94 17.48 -0.82
N ASN A 54 16.81 16.56 -0.35
CA ASN A 54 17.67 15.78 -1.26
C ASN A 54 16.85 14.95 -2.25
N TYR A 55 15.68 14.45 -1.84
CA TYR A 55 14.76 13.77 -2.75
C TYR A 55 14.51 14.57 -4.04
N THR A 56 14.27 15.88 -3.93
CA THR A 56 13.94 16.74 -5.09
C THR A 56 15.11 16.94 -6.05
N TYR A 57 16.34 16.67 -5.62
CA TYR A 57 17.52 16.79 -6.47
C TYR A 57 17.78 15.53 -7.32
N HIS A 58 17.18 14.42 -6.95
CA HIS A 58 17.41 13.12 -7.59
C HIS A 58 16.27 12.68 -8.50
N PHE A 59 15.05 13.11 -8.20
CA PHE A 59 13.87 12.63 -8.91
C PHE A 59 13.14 13.75 -9.64
N ASN A 60 12.85 13.50 -10.92
CA ASN A 60 11.99 14.35 -11.71
C ASN A 60 10.54 13.87 -11.59
N THR A 61 9.67 14.76 -11.13
CA THR A 61 8.24 14.49 -10.94
C THR A 61 7.43 15.23 -12.01
N PRO A 62 7.13 14.59 -13.15
CA PRO A 62 6.42 15.24 -14.24
C PRO A 62 5.00 15.63 -13.82
N ASN A 63 4.49 16.74 -14.37
CA ASN A 63 3.16 17.24 -14.02
C ASN A 63 2.93 17.38 -12.50
N SER A 64 3.97 17.77 -11.79
CA SER A 64 3.90 17.99 -10.34
C SER A 64 2.93 19.12 -9.99
N SER A 65 2.33 19.00 -8.82
CA SER A 65 1.42 19.96 -8.21
C SER A 65 1.96 20.48 -6.88
N ASP A 66 1.45 21.63 -6.44
CA ASP A 66 1.64 22.09 -5.05
C ASP A 66 0.67 21.40 -4.09
N LEU A 67 -0.37 20.73 -4.61
CA LEU A 67 -1.32 19.93 -3.82
C LEU A 67 -0.64 18.66 -3.27
N GLY A 68 -1.00 18.26 -2.07
CA GLY A 68 -0.40 17.11 -1.39
C GLY A 68 1.05 17.32 -1.00
N SER A 69 1.47 18.57 -0.78
CA SER A 69 2.86 18.89 -0.43
C SER A 69 3.07 18.96 1.08
N ASN A 70 4.04 18.21 1.57
CA ASN A 70 4.50 18.34 2.96
C ASN A 70 5.41 19.59 3.19
N GLY A 71 5.58 20.44 2.17
CA GLY A 71 6.40 21.65 2.23
C GLY A 71 7.92 21.42 2.15
N VAL A 72 8.39 20.19 1.97
CA VAL A 72 9.83 19.83 1.90
C VAL A 72 10.19 19.20 0.56
N VAL A 73 9.46 18.19 0.12
CA VAL A 73 9.83 17.37 -1.06
C VAL A 73 8.85 17.49 -2.24
N GLY A 74 7.96 18.46 -2.20
CA GLY A 74 6.96 18.69 -3.24
C GLY A 74 5.65 17.96 -2.98
N GLY A 75 4.73 18.10 -3.92
CA GLY A 75 3.38 17.55 -3.85
C GLY A 75 3.18 16.33 -4.75
N ASP A 76 1.92 16.07 -5.03
CA ASP A 76 1.50 14.99 -5.89
C ASP A 76 1.93 15.22 -7.34
N TYR A 77 2.14 14.15 -8.09
CA TYR A 77 2.44 14.23 -9.51
C TYR A 77 1.82 13.07 -10.28
N TYR A 78 1.71 13.22 -11.60
CA TYR A 78 1.21 12.14 -12.45
C TYR A 78 2.02 11.99 -13.73
N PHE A 79 1.90 10.83 -14.33
CA PHE A 79 2.37 10.54 -15.69
C PHE A 79 1.47 9.49 -16.34
N THR A 80 1.57 9.38 -17.67
CA THR A 80 0.91 8.31 -18.41
C THR A 80 1.94 7.37 -19.00
N TYR A 81 1.61 6.08 -19.01
CA TYR A 81 2.36 5.08 -19.72
C TYR A 81 1.40 4.16 -20.48
N GLY A 82 1.45 4.21 -21.80
CA GLY A 82 0.40 3.62 -22.63
C GLY A 82 -0.97 4.26 -22.34
N ASN A 83 -1.95 3.43 -22.05
CA ASN A 83 -3.33 3.85 -21.71
C ASN A 83 -3.57 3.89 -20.18
N THR A 84 -2.52 3.92 -19.38
CA THR A 84 -2.57 3.97 -17.92
C THR A 84 -2.17 5.34 -17.41
N LEU A 85 -2.99 5.92 -16.54
CA LEU A 85 -2.69 7.09 -15.74
C LEU A 85 -2.15 6.64 -14.38
N PHE A 86 -0.91 7.01 -14.07
CA PHE A 86 -0.30 6.84 -12.74
C PHE A 86 -0.37 8.14 -11.97
N MET A 87 -1.01 8.11 -10.81
CA MET A 87 -1.13 9.23 -9.87
C MET A 87 -0.31 8.89 -8.61
N MET A 88 0.73 9.69 -8.38
CA MET A 88 1.71 9.47 -7.32
C MET A 88 1.41 10.46 -6.20
N LEU A 89 0.94 9.96 -5.05
CA LEU A 89 0.52 10.79 -3.92
C LEU A 89 1.62 10.87 -2.86
N ASN A 90 1.94 12.09 -2.43
CA ASN A 90 2.79 12.33 -1.27
C ASN A 90 1.96 12.35 0.02
N THR A 91 1.64 11.19 0.54
CA THR A 91 0.82 11.01 1.75
C THR A 91 1.56 11.31 3.06
N GLN A 92 2.75 11.91 3.00
CA GLN A 92 3.36 12.60 4.13
C GLN A 92 2.66 13.95 4.40
N ASP A 93 1.93 14.49 3.44
CA ASP A 93 0.80 15.38 3.68
C ASP A 93 -0.48 14.54 3.86
N THR A 94 -1.20 14.75 4.96
CA THR A 94 -2.43 14.02 5.28
C THR A 94 -3.70 14.76 4.84
N ASN A 95 -3.57 15.85 4.07
CA ASN A 95 -4.70 16.62 3.57
C ASN A 95 -5.37 15.90 2.37
N ALA A 96 -6.25 14.97 2.67
CA ALA A 96 -6.94 14.18 1.66
C ALA A 96 -7.74 15.01 0.64
N ALA A 97 -8.19 16.21 1.01
CA ALA A 97 -8.90 17.10 0.08
C ALA A 97 -7.98 17.61 -1.04
N GLU A 98 -6.69 17.84 -0.75
CA GLU A 98 -5.70 18.21 -1.76
C GLU A 98 -5.40 17.03 -2.70
N HIS A 99 -5.20 15.83 -2.18
CA HIS A 99 -5.04 14.62 -2.98
C HIS A 99 -6.24 14.36 -3.89
N LYS A 100 -7.46 14.54 -3.37
CA LYS A 100 -8.68 14.47 -4.18
C LYS A 100 -8.66 15.46 -5.33
N GLN A 101 -8.41 16.73 -5.04
CA GLN A 101 -8.36 17.79 -6.04
C GLN A 101 -7.30 17.50 -7.11
N PHE A 102 -6.13 17.03 -6.70
CA PHE A 102 -5.06 16.64 -7.63
C PHE A 102 -5.51 15.49 -8.54
N MET A 103 -6.09 14.42 -8.00
CA MET A 103 -6.57 13.29 -8.80
C MET A 103 -7.62 13.72 -9.83
N GLU A 104 -8.58 14.56 -9.44
CA GLU A 104 -9.59 15.09 -10.35
C GLU A 104 -8.96 15.90 -11.51
N GLN A 105 -7.93 16.68 -11.22
CA GLN A 105 -7.19 17.43 -12.24
C GLN A 105 -6.39 16.51 -13.18
N ALA A 106 -5.70 15.51 -12.64
CA ALA A 106 -4.94 14.54 -13.40
C ALA A 106 -5.83 13.72 -14.35
N ILE A 107 -6.99 13.27 -13.86
CA ILE A 107 -7.97 12.52 -14.63
C ILE A 107 -8.58 13.40 -15.74
N ALA A 108 -8.97 14.63 -15.42
CA ALA A 108 -9.51 15.58 -16.41
C ALA A 108 -8.51 15.89 -17.53
N ALA A 109 -7.20 15.92 -17.21
CA ALA A 109 -6.14 16.10 -18.19
C ALA A 109 -5.87 14.84 -19.05
N ASN A 110 -6.32 13.66 -18.62
CA ASN A 110 -6.05 12.38 -19.28
C ASN A 110 -7.33 11.53 -19.47
N PRO A 111 -8.36 12.06 -20.15
CA PRO A 111 -9.68 11.43 -20.20
C PRO A 111 -9.72 10.12 -21.01
N ASN A 112 -8.66 9.81 -21.77
CA ASN A 112 -8.59 8.63 -22.64
C ASN A 112 -7.83 7.44 -21.98
N CYS A 113 -7.30 7.60 -20.78
CA CYS A 113 -6.69 6.49 -20.07
C CYS A 113 -7.77 5.51 -19.58
N THR A 114 -7.60 4.24 -19.92
CA THR A 114 -8.49 3.16 -19.48
C THR A 114 -8.23 2.78 -18.03
N TRP A 115 -6.97 2.81 -17.64
CA TRP A 115 -6.51 2.37 -16.32
C TRP A 115 -6.08 3.57 -15.46
N ARG A 116 -6.49 3.56 -14.21
CA ARG A 116 -6.12 4.54 -13.19
C ARG A 116 -5.45 3.85 -12.02
N VAL A 117 -4.16 4.12 -11.87
CA VAL A 117 -3.33 3.55 -10.81
C VAL A 117 -2.90 4.67 -9.86
N VAL A 118 -3.15 4.49 -8.58
CA VAL A 118 -2.62 5.35 -7.52
C VAL A 118 -1.41 4.65 -6.89
N THR A 119 -0.38 5.39 -6.60
CA THR A 119 0.74 4.92 -5.77
C THR A 119 0.91 5.89 -4.60
N LEU A 120 0.92 5.35 -3.40
CA LEU A 120 1.23 6.06 -2.16
C LEU A 120 2.11 5.19 -1.28
N HIS A 121 2.74 5.78 -0.26
CA HIS A 121 3.71 5.03 0.53
C HIS A 121 3.06 4.12 1.56
N GLN A 122 2.14 4.66 2.39
CA GLN A 122 1.53 3.89 3.47
C GLN A 122 0.64 2.76 2.95
N ASP A 123 0.74 1.60 3.55
CA ASP A 123 0.02 0.38 3.19
C ASP A 123 -1.40 0.34 3.77
N ILE A 124 -2.24 1.22 3.28
CA ILE A 124 -3.61 1.42 3.78
C ILE A 124 -4.48 0.16 3.82
N TYR A 125 -4.09 -0.91 3.13
CA TYR A 125 -4.66 -2.26 3.22
C TYR A 125 -3.54 -3.32 3.18
N GLY A 126 -2.60 -3.22 4.09
CA GLY A 126 -1.51 -4.18 4.25
C GLY A 126 -1.80 -5.29 5.26
N SER A 127 -0.79 -6.09 5.61
CA SER A 127 -0.95 -7.26 6.48
C SER A 127 0.22 -7.52 7.44
N ALA A 128 1.08 -6.53 7.67
CA ALA A 128 2.14 -6.62 8.65
C ALA A 128 1.92 -5.62 9.82
N GLU A 129 2.92 -5.39 10.64
CA GLU A 129 2.78 -4.74 11.94
C GLU A 129 2.18 -3.33 11.87
N HIS A 130 2.55 -2.53 10.85
CA HIS A 130 2.11 -1.14 10.75
C HIS A 130 0.79 -0.94 10.01
N SER A 131 0.28 -1.95 9.32
CA SER A 131 -0.84 -1.84 8.36
C SER A 131 -2.15 -1.31 8.94
N ASN A 132 -2.36 -1.42 10.24
CA ASN A 132 -3.59 -0.99 10.90
C ASN A 132 -3.35 -0.01 12.04
N GLU A 133 -2.17 0.58 12.14
CA GLU A 133 -1.91 1.68 13.06
C GLU A 133 -2.94 2.80 12.88
N PRO A 134 -3.30 3.55 13.94
CA PRO A 134 -4.32 4.59 13.88
C PRO A 134 -4.11 5.61 12.75
N GLU A 135 -2.87 6.01 12.48
CA GLU A 135 -2.56 6.93 11.38
C GLU A 135 -2.87 6.30 10.01
N ILE A 136 -2.58 5.01 9.83
CA ILE A 136 -2.81 4.27 8.58
C ILE A 136 -4.31 4.07 8.35
N THR A 137 -5.07 3.67 9.37
CA THR A 137 -6.52 3.51 9.27
C THR A 137 -7.24 4.85 9.05
N ASN A 138 -6.74 5.92 9.64
CA ASN A 138 -7.24 7.27 9.37
C ASN A 138 -7.02 7.65 7.91
N LEU A 139 -5.83 7.42 7.38
CA LEU A 139 -5.51 7.68 5.99
C LEU A 139 -6.38 6.84 5.05
N ARG A 140 -6.54 5.53 5.34
CA ARG A 140 -7.42 4.61 4.60
C ARG A 140 -8.82 5.18 4.43
N TYR A 141 -9.51 5.40 5.53
CA TYR A 141 -10.93 5.80 5.49
C TYR A 141 -11.15 7.25 5.08
N THR A 142 -10.09 8.03 4.94
CA THR A 142 -10.14 9.38 4.38
C THR A 142 -9.91 9.38 2.86
N LEU A 143 -9.01 8.52 2.36
CA LEU A 143 -8.64 8.47 0.93
C LEU A 143 -9.52 7.53 0.10
N VAL A 144 -9.89 6.35 0.63
CA VAL A 144 -10.62 5.32 -0.13
C VAL A 144 -11.90 5.87 -0.78
N PRO A 145 -12.75 6.67 -0.10
CA PRO A 145 -13.92 7.25 -0.76
C PRO A 145 -13.60 8.13 -1.98
N TYR A 146 -12.40 8.75 -1.98
CA TYR A 146 -11.96 9.55 -3.12
C TYR A 146 -11.39 8.69 -4.25
N PHE A 147 -10.76 7.57 -3.94
CA PHE A 147 -10.32 6.61 -4.95
C PHE A 147 -11.52 6.00 -5.68
N GLU A 148 -12.53 5.58 -4.94
CA GLU A 148 -13.78 5.04 -5.49
C GLU A 148 -14.52 6.09 -6.36
N ALA A 149 -14.68 7.31 -5.85
CA ALA A 149 -15.33 8.40 -6.60
C ALA A 149 -14.59 8.81 -7.88
N ASN A 150 -13.34 8.43 -8.03
CA ASN A 150 -12.48 8.69 -9.18
C ASN A 150 -12.22 7.43 -10.04
N ASP A 151 -12.97 6.36 -9.84
CA ASP A 151 -12.81 5.10 -10.56
C ASP A 151 -11.34 4.62 -10.63
N VAL A 152 -10.64 4.64 -9.50
CA VAL A 152 -9.29 4.08 -9.39
C VAL A 152 -9.39 2.56 -9.47
N ASP A 153 -8.51 1.93 -10.26
CA ASP A 153 -8.51 0.49 -10.44
C ASP A 153 -7.59 -0.24 -9.47
N VAL A 154 -6.41 0.34 -9.26
CA VAL A 154 -5.33 -0.29 -8.49
C VAL A 154 -4.63 0.75 -7.64
N VAL A 155 -4.36 0.39 -6.39
CA VAL A 155 -3.54 1.17 -5.46
C VAL A 155 -2.31 0.35 -5.09
N LEU A 156 -1.13 0.91 -5.34
CA LEU A 156 0.17 0.33 -5.03
C LEU A 156 0.76 1.03 -3.81
N THR A 157 1.20 0.26 -2.83
CA THR A 157 1.72 0.77 -1.56
C THR A 157 3.03 0.09 -1.15
N GLY A 158 3.70 0.62 -0.13
CA GLY A 158 4.93 0.10 0.46
C GLY A 158 4.86 0.09 1.98
N HIS A 159 5.83 0.69 2.64
CA HIS A 159 5.93 0.96 4.06
C HIS A 159 6.16 -0.27 4.95
N ASP A 160 5.32 -1.27 4.87
CA ASP A 160 5.30 -2.37 5.84
C ASP A 160 6.17 -3.59 5.44
N HIS A 161 7.04 -3.43 4.49
CA HIS A 161 8.11 -4.38 4.10
C HIS A 161 7.69 -5.86 4.04
N ALA A 162 6.41 -6.11 3.76
CA ALA A 162 5.83 -7.42 3.53
C ALA A 162 4.91 -7.36 2.31
N TYR A 163 4.78 -8.47 1.59
CA TYR A 163 3.86 -8.53 0.47
C TYR A 163 2.44 -8.82 0.94
N SER A 164 1.49 -8.05 0.42
CA SER A 164 0.08 -8.38 0.51
C SER A 164 -0.67 -7.95 -0.74
N ARG A 165 -1.71 -8.71 -1.10
CA ARG A 165 -2.69 -8.40 -2.12
C ARG A 165 -4.08 -8.61 -1.55
N THR A 166 -4.95 -7.63 -1.76
CA THR A 166 -6.33 -7.72 -1.29
C THR A 166 -7.23 -8.48 -2.25
N HIS A 167 -8.42 -8.83 -1.77
CA HIS A 167 -9.59 -8.98 -2.64
C HIS A 167 -9.89 -7.66 -3.35
N ILE A 168 -10.85 -7.65 -4.27
CA ILE A 168 -11.39 -6.38 -4.76
C ILE A 168 -12.24 -5.77 -3.66
N LEU A 169 -11.99 -4.51 -3.33
CA LEU A 169 -12.61 -3.82 -2.20
C LEU A 169 -13.42 -2.61 -2.68
N GLU A 170 -14.63 -2.48 -2.14
CA GLU A 170 -15.50 -1.33 -2.31
C GLU A 170 -16.20 -0.98 -0.99
N GLY A 171 -16.30 0.31 -0.68
CA GLY A 171 -16.85 0.76 0.59
C GLY A 171 -15.89 0.55 1.76
N GLY A 172 -16.40 0.07 2.88
CA GLY A 172 -15.65 -0.07 4.11
C GLY A 172 -15.75 1.16 5.01
N HIS A 173 -15.60 0.94 6.30
CA HIS A 173 -15.71 2.00 7.29
C HIS A 173 -14.92 1.67 8.55
N LYS A 174 -14.44 2.72 9.19
CA LYS A 174 -13.74 2.59 10.47
C LYS A 174 -14.72 2.20 11.57
N THR A 175 -14.47 1.07 12.23
CA THR A 175 -15.36 0.51 13.26
C THR A 175 -15.00 0.93 14.67
N VAL A 176 -13.72 1.21 14.95
CA VAL A 176 -13.19 1.58 16.26
C VAL A 176 -12.11 2.64 16.10
N GLU A 177 -12.05 3.55 17.06
CA GLU A 177 -10.97 4.52 17.21
C GLU A 177 -10.02 4.04 18.30
N TYR A 178 -8.71 4.06 18.02
CA TYR A 178 -7.65 3.77 18.97
C TYR A 178 -6.68 4.94 19.08
N THR A 179 -6.08 5.10 20.24
CA THR A 179 -4.78 5.78 20.37
C THR A 179 -3.66 4.82 20.01
N ASP A 180 -2.46 5.32 19.70
CA ASP A 180 -1.32 4.49 19.36
C ASP A 180 -1.01 3.49 20.48
N ASP A 181 -0.96 3.95 21.74
CA ASP A 181 -0.69 3.08 22.90
C ASP A 181 -1.75 1.97 23.09
N GLU A 182 -3.02 2.25 22.81
CA GLU A 182 -4.10 1.26 22.89
C GLU A 182 -4.00 0.23 21.76
N PHE A 183 -3.69 0.68 20.56
CA PHE A 183 -3.50 -0.20 19.41
C PHE A 183 -2.29 -1.11 19.61
N ASP A 184 -1.14 -0.56 19.98
CA ASP A 184 0.10 -1.31 20.20
C ASP A 184 -0.09 -2.40 21.27
N ALA A 185 -0.79 -2.08 22.36
CA ALA A 185 -1.07 -3.05 23.41
C ALA A 185 -1.88 -4.26 22.94
N GLU A 186 -2.81 -4.07 22.01
CA GLU A 186 -3.60 -5.16 21.46
C GLU A 186 -2.87 -5.89 20.32
N LEU A 187 -2.08 -5.18 19.51
CA LEU A 187 -1.20 -5.75 18.51
C LEU A 187 -0.17 -6.70 19.16
N ASP A 188 0.48 -6.27 20.25
CA ASP A 188 1.44 -7.10 20.99
C ASP A 188 0.80 -8.41 21.48
N LYS A 189 -0.44 -8.35 21.97
CA LYS A 189 -1.19 -9.58 22.36
C LYS A 189 -1.45 -10.49 21.17
N ASP A 190 -1.78 -9.91 20.01
CA ASP A 190 -2.01 -10.68 18.78
C ASP A 190 -0.73 -11.35 18.30
N MET A 191 0.40 -10.62 18.30
CA MET A 191 1.72 -11.12 17.95
C MET A 191 2.18 -12.24 18.92
N ASP A 192 2.00 -12.05 20.23
CA ASP A 192 2.33 -13.04 21.25
C ASP A 192 1.47 -14.31 21.17
N ALA A 193 0.23 -14.19 20.70
CA ALA A 193 -0.66 -15.35 20.52
C ALA A 193 -0.22 -16.26 19.38
N GLY A 194 0.60 -15.76 18.44
CA GLY A 194 1.19 -16.48 17.34
C GLY A 194 0.19 -16.92 16.27
N GLU A 195 0.71 -17.43 15.17
CA GLU A 195 -0.11 -17.87 14.05
C GLU A 195 -1.02 -19.04 14.39
N ASN A 196 -2.28 -18.95 13.94
CA ASN A 196 -3.17 -20.07 13.80
C ASN A 196 -3.73 -20.08 12.37
N PRO A 197 -3.12 -20.81 11.43
CA PRO A 197 -3.56 -20.83 10.04
C PRO A 197 -5.00 -21.31 9.84
N ALA A 198 -5.55 -22.04 10.82
CA ALA A 198 -6.93 -22.56 10.76
C ALA A 198 -7.98 -21.51 11.14
N THR A 199 -7.58 -20.40 11.78
CA THR A 199 -8.51 -19.39 12.34
C THR A 199 -8.18 -17.99 11.85
N ARG A 200 -8.10 -17.80 10.54
CA ARG A 200 -7.63 -16.55 9.89
C ARG A 200 -8.23 -15.26 10.46
N TYR A 201 -9.51 -15.28 10.87
CA TYR A 201 -10.24 -14.11 11.35
C TYR A 201 -10.84 -14.32 12.73
N GLU A 202 -10.54 -15.42 13.39
CA GLU A 202 -11.19 -15.82 14.63
C GLU A 202 -10.27 -15.55 15.81
N ALA A 203 -10.87 -15.18 16.93
CA ALA A 203 -10.15 -15.07 18.18
C ALA A 203 -9.46 -16.40 18.53
N PRO A 204 -8.31 -16.38 19.22
CA PRO A 204 -7.69 -17.59 19.72
C PRO A 204 -8.67 -18.44 20.52
N ALA A 205 -8.51 -19.75 20.49
CA ALA A 205 -9.46 -20.71 21.11
C ALA A 205 -9.66 -20.52 22.63
N ASN A 206 -8.75 -19.80 23.30
CA ASN A 206 -8.83 -19.47 24.72
C ASN A 206 -9.65 -18.18 25.01
N ILE A 207 -10.09 -17.45 23.96
CA ILE A 207 -10.89 -16.22 24.10
C ILE A 207 -12.29 -16.48 23.54
N SER A 208 -13.29 -16.46 24.43
CA SER A 208 -14.69 -16.59 24.00
C SER A 208 -15.19 -15.29 23.38
N THR A 209 -15.84 -15.39 22.21
CA THR A 209 -16.49 -14.24 21.55
C THR A 209 -17.61 -13.60 22.40
N ASP A 210 -18.13 -14.34 23.38
CA ASP A 210 -19.15 -13.84 24.33
C ASP A 210 -18.55 -13.36 25.66
N SER A 211 -17.22 -13.31 25.80
CA SER A 211 -16.53 -12.88 27.02
C SER A 211 -16.96 -11.49 27.45
N LYS A 212 -17.07 -11.30 28.76
CA LYS A 212 -17.33 -9.99 29.39
C LYS A 212 -16.11 -9.48 30.17
N GLU A 213 -15.02 -10.23 30.15
CA GLU A 213 -13.76 -9.79 30.73
C GLU A 213 -13.22 -8.60 29.94
N PRO A 214 -12.86 -7.47 30.56
CA PRO A 214 -12.45 -6.26 29.86
C PRO A 214 -11.29 -6.47 28.88
N ALA A 215 -10.32 -7.29 29.24
CA ALA A 215 -9.16 -7.56 28.39
C ALA A 215 -9.55 -8.36 27.12
N ASP A 216 -10.46 -9.33 27.25
CA ASP A 216 -10.98 -10.08 26.10
C ASP A 216 -11.80 -9.18 25.19
N VAL A 217 -12.65 -8.33 25.79
CA VAL A 217 -13.49 -7.37 25.04
C VAL A 217 -12.63 -6.39 24.24
N ALA A 218 -11.55 -5.87 24.85
CA ALA A 218 -10.60 -4.98 24.17
C ALA A 218 -9.96 -5.66 22.96
N TYR A 219 -9.49 -6.89 23.14
CA TYR A 219 -8.88 -7.66 22.06
C TYR A 219 -9.87 -8.03 20.94
N LEU A 220 -11.09 -8.40 21.27
CA LEU A 220 -12.14 -8.68 20.28
C LEU A 220 -12.53 -7.41 19.49
N ASN A 221 -12.54 -6.24 20.14
CA ASN A 221 -12.74 -4.98 19.46
C ASN A 221 -11.59 -4.67 18.50
N TYR A 222 -10.35 -4.92 18.91
CA TYR A 222 -9.19 -4.81 18.04
C TYR A 222 -9.32 -5.72 16.81
N LEU A 223 -9.64 -6.99 16.97
CA LEU A 223 -9.84 -7.90 15.83
C LEU A 223 -10.95 -7.40 14.89
N ASN A 224 -12.03 -6.86 15.42
CA ASN A 224 -13.09 -6.29 14.58
C ASN A 224 -12.63 -5.02 13.85
N ALA A 225 -11.78 -4.20 14.47
CA ALA A 225 -11.28 -2.98 13.87
C ALA A 225 -10.32 -3.24 12.70
N VAL A 226 -9.50 -4.28 12.79
CA VAL A 226 -8.55 -4.65 11.74
C VAL A 226 -9.18 -5.53 10.64
N MET A 227 -10.43 -5.94 10.80
CA MET A 227 -11.20 -6.72 9.82
C MET A 227 -12.20 -5.80 9.11
N ASP A 228 -12.08 -5.64 7.83
CA ASP A 228 -12.99 -4.84 7.00
C ASP A 228 -13.79 -5.76 6.06
N LYS A 229 -14.67 -6.57 6.64
CA LYS A 229 -15.43 -7.60 5.92
C LYS A 229 -16.44 -7.01 4.95
N ASP A 230 -16.97 -5.84 5.29
CA ASP A 230 -18.00 -5.18 4.51
C ASP A 230 -17.43 -4.56 3.22
N ALA A 231 -16.12 -4.35 3.15
CA ALA A 231 -15.45 -3.81 1.97
C ALA A 231 -15.25 -4.84 0.85
N ILE A 232 -15.45 -6.14 1.10
CA ILE A 232 -15.14 -7.18 0.11
C ILE A 232 -16.23 -7.29 -0.94
N GLU A 233 -15.93 -6.89 -2.18
CA GLU A 233 -16.83 -7.05 -3.32
C GLU A 233 -16.85 -8.49 -3.83
N ASP A 234 -15.67 -9.11 -3.93
CA ASP A 234 -15.53 -10.45 -4.51
C ASP A 234 -14.61 -11.35 -3.67
N THR A 235 -15.17 -12.45 -3.15
CA THR A 235 -14.45 -13.43 -2.33
C THR A 235 -14.08 -14.70 -3.08
N GLU A 236 -14.63 -14.97 -4.26
CA GLU A 236 -14.62 -16.29 -4.88
C GLU A 236 -13.89 -16.36 -6.22
N LYS A 237 -13.64 -15.24 -6.91
CA LYS A 237 -13.15 -15.24 -8.29
C LYS A 237 -11.62 -15.35 -8.45
N GLY A 238 -10.90 -15.68 -7.41
CA GLY A 238 -9.48 -16.07 -7.47
C GLY A 238 -8.60 -15.13 -8.29
N GLU A 239 -8.04 -15.66 -9.40
CA GLU A 239 -6.97 -15.04 -10.17
C GLU A 239 -7.43 -14.01 -11.21
N THR A 240 -8.71 -14.00 -11.58
CA THR A 240 -9.25 -13.10 -12.62
C THR A 240 -10.59 -12.53 -12.19
N VAL A 241 -10.67 -11.20 -12.21
CA VAL A 241 -11.90 -10.46 -11.93
C VAL A 241 -12.33 -9.70 -13.18
N VAL A 242 -13.62 -9.69 -13.48
CA VAL A 242 -14.17 -9.07 -14.70
C VAL A 242 -15.08 -7.91 -14.32
N ASN A 243 -14.76 -6.73 -14.86
CA ASN A 243 -15.49 -5.48 -14.63
C ASN A 243 -15.81 -5.21 -13.14
N PRO A 244 -14.81 -5.26 -12.22
CA PRO A 244 -15.08 -4.95 -10.83
C PRO A 244 -15.46 -3.47 -10.67
N ASP A 245 -16.34 -3.17 -9.73
CA ASP A 245 -16.63 -1.80 -9.30
C ASP A 245 -15.60 -1.32 -8.27
N GLY A 246 -15.07 -2.23 -7.45
CA GLY A 246 -14.10 -1.96 -6.42
C GLY A 246 -12.65 -1.93 -6.90
N ILE A 247 -11.74 -1.76 -5.96
CA ILE A 247 -10.32 -1.45 -6.15
C ILE A 247 -9.44 -2.59 -5.65
N LEU A 248 -8.35 -2.89 -6.38
CA LEU A 248 -7.28 -3.75 -5.92
C LEU A 248 -6.24 -2.94 -5.16
N TYR A 249 -5.85 -3.40 -3.97
CA TYR A 249 -4.72 -2.86 -3.21
C TYR A 249 -3.60 -3.90 -3.14
N MET A 250 -2.37 -3.46 -3.39
CA MET A 250 -1.19 -4.30 -3.28
C MET A 250 -0.08 -3.57 -2.54
N THR A 251 0.41 -4.17 -1.46
CA THR A 251 1.59 -3.71 -0.74
C THR A 251 2.82 -4.46 -1.22
N ALA A 252 3.80 -3.71 -1.70
CA ALA A 252 5.07 -4.26 -2.13
C ALA A 252 5.96 -4.56 -0.92
N ASN A 253 6.57 -5.74 -0.91
CA ASN A 253 7.62 -6.09 0.02
C ASN A 253 8.90 -5.27 -0.23
N SER A 254 9.87 -5.35 0.68
CA SER A 254 11.19 -4.75 0.48
C SER A 254 11.84 -5.24 -0.82
N SER A 255 12.30 -4.31 -1.64
CA SER A 255 13.02 -4.62 -2.87
C SER A 255 14.54 -4.69 -2.67
N SER A 256 15.06 -4.10 -1.58
CA SER A 256 16.49 -4.07 -1.26
C SER A 256 16.92 -5.14 -0.27
N GLY A 257 15.98 -5.66 0.54
CA GLY A 257 16.28 -6.60 1.62
C GLY A 257 16.94 -5.97 2.83
N SER A 258 16.86 -4.65 2.98
CA SER A 258 17.47 -3.96 4.12
C SER A 258 16.72 -4.17 5.42
N LYS A 259 15.42 -4.41 5.36
CA LYS A 259 14.53 -4.62 6.51
C LYS A 259 13.27 -5.36 6.08
N TYR A 260 12.74 -6.16 6.99
CA TYR A 260 11.46 -6.85 6.85
C TYR A 260 10.65 -6.68 8.12
N TYR A 261 9.33 -6.77 8.00
CA TYR A 261 8.41 -6.81 9.13
C TYR A 261 7.64 -8.11 9.15
N ASP A 262 7.26 -8.55 10.32
CA ASP A 262 6.47 -9.76 10.51
C ASP A 262 5.03 -9.53 10.06
N LEU A 263 4.44 -10.57 9.47
CA LEU A 263 3.02 -10.59 9.20
C LEU A 263 2.25 -10.72 10.52
N VAL A 264 1.17 -9.97 10.67
CA VAL A 264 0.31 -10.16 11.84
C VAL A 264 -0.29 -11.56 11.85
N PRO A 265 -0.41 -12.21 13.02
CA PRO A 265 -0.79 -13.63 13.10
C PRO A 265 -2.17 -13.93 12.50
N ARG A 266 -3.13 -13.02 12.67
CA ARG A 266 -4.47 -13.16 12.12
C ARG A 266 -4.59 -12.37 10.83
N MET A 267 -4.62 -13.08 9.71
CA MET A 267 -4.78 -12.44 8.41
C MET A 267 -6.09 -11.67 8.35
N GLN A 268 -6.01 -10.41 7.98
CA GLN A 268 -7.17 -9.56 7.84
C GLN A 268 -8.13 -10.11 6.76
N SER A 269 -9.43 -9.87 6.95
CA SER A 269 -10.49 -10.36 6.06
C SER A 269 -10.33 -9.89 4.62
N TYR A 270 -9.82 -8.66 4.43
CA TYR A 270 -9.64 -8.06 3.11
C TYR A 270 -8.44 -8.61 2.33
N ILE A 271 -7.55 -9.38 2.96
CA ILE A 271 -6.35 -9.95 2.33
C ILE A 271 -6.68 -11.23 1.58
N ALA A 272 -6.38 -11.27 0.29
CA ALA A 272 -6.47 -12.47 -0.54
C ALA A 272 -5.20 -13.32 -0.45
N ASN A 273 -4.03 -12.68 -0.50
CA ASN A 273 -2.74 -13.35 -0.32
C ASN A 273 -1.73 -12.42 0.38
N ARG A 274 -0.80 -13.02 1.12
CA ARG A 274 0.30 -12.32 1.79
C ARG A 274 1.52 -13.21 1.91
N TRP A 275 2.71 -12.60 1.95
CA TRP A 275 3.95 -13.35 1.99
C TRP A 275 5.08 -12.57 2.65
N GLN A 276 5.88 -13.24 3.48
CA GLN A 276 7.13 -12.76 4.04
C GLN A 276 8.04 -13.93 4.37
N GLU A 277 9.25 -13.95 3.82
CA GLU A 277 10.31 -14.94 4.08
C GLU A 277 11.70 -14.30 4.10
N ASP A 278 11.81 -13.02 4.46
CA ASP A 278 13.06 -12.25 4.51
C ASP A 278 13.86 -12.28 3.19
N VAL A 279 13.14 -12.28 2.08
CA VAL A 279 13.70 -12.23 0.74
C VAL A 279 13.11 -11.04 -0.03
N PRO A 280 13.92 -10.24 -0.73
CA PRO A 280 13.40 -9.16 -1.55
C PRO A 280 12.53 -9.68 -2.69
N THR A 281 11.54 -8.87 -3.09
CA THR A 281 10.64 -9.22 -4.18
C THR A 281 10.51 -8.09 -5.20
N TYR A 282 10.02 -8.45 -6.37
CA TYR A 282 9.62 -7.50 -7.39
C TYR A 282 8.34 -7.96 -8.07
N SER A 283 7.56 -6.99 -8.54
CA SER A 283 6.32 -7.27 -9.27
C SER A 283 6.47 -6.87 -10.73
N VAL A 284 5.90 -7.67 -11.62
CA VAL A 284 5.76 -7.37 -13.04
C VAL A 284 4.29 -7.09 -13.31
N ILE A 285 4.01 -5.93 -13.89
CA ILE A 285 2.67 -5.50 -14.25
C ILE A 285 2.60 -5.41 -15.77
N ASP A 286 1.70 -6.21 -16.36
CA ASP A 286 1.39 -6.21 -17.78
C ASP A 286 0.03 -5.58 -18.01
N VAL A 287 -0.04 -4.54 -18.83
CA VAL A 287 -1.26 -3.79 -19.11
C VAL A 287 -1.58 -3.80 -20.60
N THR A 288 -2.81 -4.14 -20.94
CA THR A 288 -3.37 -4.01 -22.28
C THR A 288 -4.56 -3.06 -22.25
N ASP A 289 -5.27 -2.89 -23.35
CA ASP A 289 -6.47 -2.04 -23.40
C ASP A 289 -7.53 -2.49 -22.40
N ASN A 290 -7.63 -3.77 -22.11
CA ASN A 290 -8.69 -4.35 -21.29
C ASN A 290 -8.21 -5.38 -20.26
N THR A 291 -6.92 -5.52 -20.04
CA THR A 291 -6.39 -6.35 -18.94
C THR A 291 -5.31 -5.62 -18.16
N PHE A 292 -5.30 -5.82 -16.85
CA PHE A 292 -4.24 -5.42 -15.93
C PHE A 292 -3.82 -6.67 -15.15
N THR A 293 -2.58 -7.13 -15.35
CA THR A 293 -2.10 -8.39 -14.79
C THR A 293 -0.89 -8.15 -13.91
N ILE A 294 -0.90 -8.72 -12.71
CA ILE A 294 0.20 -8.63 -11.73
C ILE A 294 0.77 -10.02 -11.47
N ASN A 295 2.11 -10.11 -11.48
CA ASN A 295 2.88 -11.24 -11.02
C ASN A 295 3.99 -10.75 -10.08
N THR A 296 4.17 -11.39 -8.94
CA THR A 296 5.20 -11.04 -7.97
C THR A 296 6.16 -12.20 -7.73
N TYR A 297 7.44 -11.90 -7.69
CA TYR A 297 8.53 -12.87 -7.70
C TYR A 297 9.55 -12.57 -6.60
N ARG A 298 10.18 -13.62 -6.09
CA ARG A 298 11.40 -13.54 -5.27
C ARG A 298 12.59 -13.13 -6.16
N THR A 299 13.51 -12.34 -5.62
CA THR A 299 14.73 -11.94 -6.34
C THR A 299 15.81 -13.00 -6.33
N ASP A 300 15.78 -13.94 -5.41
CA ASP A 300 16.84 -14.96 -5.25
C ASP A 300 16.71 -16.15 -6.21
N ASN A 301 15.51 -16.41 -6.73
CA ASN A 301 15.27 -17.58 -7.57
C ASN A 301 14.17 -17.41 -8.62
N ASP A 302 13.61 -16.21 -8.75
CA ASP A 302 12.51 -15.86 -9.67
C ASP A 302 11.23 -16.71 -9.53
N GLN A 303 11.04 -17.36 -8.37
CA GLN A 303 9.79 -18.06 -8.08
C GLN A 303 8.70 -17.07 -7.72
N LYS A 304 7.48 -17.34 -8.20
CA LYS A 304 6.29 -16.56 -7.81
C LYS A 304 5.97 -16.79 -6.33
N ILE A 305 5.58 -15.69 -5.66
CA ILE A 305 5.09 -15.72 -4.28
C ILE A 305 3.56 -15.63 -4.19
N ASP A 306 2.92 -15.31 -5.30
CA ASP A 306 1.46 -15.25 -5.44
C ASP A 306 1.05 -15.82 -6.80
N GLU A 307 -0.21 -16.18 -6.94
CA GLU A 307 -0.79 -16.53 -8.23
C GLU A 307 -0.91 -15.31 -9.13
N THR A 308 -0.96 -15.53 -10.44
CA THR A 308 -1.20 -14.43 -11.40
C THR A 308 -2.57 -13.83 -11.15
N PHE A 309 -2.63 -12.53 -10.89
CA PHE A 309 -3.89 -11.82 -10.70
C PHE A 309 -4.17 -10.91 -11.90
N THR A 310 -5.40 -10.96 -12.41
CA THR A 310 -5.80 -10.17 -13.59
C THR A 310 -7.14 -9.48 -13.37
N ILE A 311 -7.18 -8.18 -13.64
CA ILE A 311 -8.43 -7.43 -13.80
C ILE A 311 -8.73 -7.32 -15.29
N LYS A 312 -9.98 -7.59 -15.70
CA LYS A 312 -10.48 -7.40 -17.07
C LYS A 312 -11.56 -6.35 -17.08
N LYS A 313 -11.47 -5.42 -18.03
CA LYS A 313 -12.47 -4.36 -18.28
C LYS A 313 -13.07 -4.46 -19.67
N GLY A 314 -14.31 -3.96 -19.83
CA GLY A 314 -14.96 -3.85 -21.14
C GLY A 314 -15.32 -5.19 -21.78
N VAL A 315 -15.35 -6.27 -21.01
CA VAL A 315 -15.80 -7.59 -21.48
C VAL A 315 -17.31 -7.67 -21.27
N THR A 316 -18.08 -7.90 -22.33
CA THR A 316 -19.48 -8.32 -22.20
C THR A 316 -19.49 -9.72 -21.59
N GLU A 317 -20.10 -9.88 -20.43
CA GLU A 317 -20.41 -11.21 -19.91
C GLU A 317 -21.34 -11.89 -20.94
N ASP A 318 -20.88 -12.99 -21.54
CA ASP A 318 -21.78 -13.87 -22.29
C ASP A 318 -22.76 -14.48 -21.28
N ILE A 319 -24.01 -14.03 -21.32
CA ILE A 319 -25.14 -14.50 -20.49
C ILE A 319 -25.50 -15.93 -20.91
#